data_973caaad32e2f2dc7999f0cdabf8d47b
#
_entry.id   973caaad32e2f2dc7999f0cdabf8d47b
#
_cell.length_a   1.000
_cell.length_b   1.000
_cell.length_c   1.000
_cell.angle_alpha   90.00
_cell.angle_beta   90.00
_cell.angle_gamma   90.00
#
_symmetry.space_group_name_H-M   'P 1'
#
loop_
_entity.id
_entity.type
_entity.pdbx_description
1 polymer ?
#
loop_
_entity_poly.entity_id
_entity_poly.type
_entity_poly.pdbx_seq_one_letter_code
_entity_poly.pdbx_strand_id
1 'polypeptide(L)'
;MVAGDKLQVSTILRDYKTPQGLVKYDKVLSIPLSERIPELAKKDFANIVGIITAALTLAFEGMNLNRGMNPIQTLDLAEAVIDTAGEDNLAMEDLMLFLQKLVRGEYGAMYESMDIPKFMTAFEKYREERWQQLNNIRDEQATQHKVMGDPGRTGEPDELSEHFSKMADSMSRMNSELKATRKENIELKKNI
;
A
#
# COMPACT_ATOMS: atom_id res chain seq x y z
N MET A 1 -28.69 -7.17 12.92
CA MET A 1 -27.79 -6.36 12.09
C MET A 1 -26.46 -7.07 11.88
N VAL A 2 -26.45 -8.33 11.39
CA VAL A 2 -25.20 -9.14 11.22
C VAL A 2 -25.20 -9.90 9.90
N ALA A 3 -26.23 -9.79 9.06
CA ALA A 3 -26.32 -10.52 7.81
C ALA A 3 -25.63 -9.81 6.63
N GLY A 4 -25.49 -8.48 6.67
CA GLY A 4 -24.89 -7.68 5.59
C GLY A 4 -23.38 -7.90 5.44
N ASP A 5 -22.67 -7.98 6.57
CA ASP A 5 -21.20 -8.08 6.55
C ASP A 5 -20.70 -9.46 6.11
N LYS A 6 -21.41 -10.52 6.49
CA LYS A 6 -21.11 -11.89 6.03
C LYS A 6 -21.31 -12.09 4.52
N LEU A 7 -22.24 -11.34 3.94
CA LEU A 7 -22.51 -11.41 2.50
C LEU A 7 -21.38 -10.75 1.68
N GLN A 8 -20.81 -9.66 2.17
CA GLN A 8 -19.68 -8.98 1.52
C GLN A 8 -18.43 -9.87 1.52
N VAL A 9 -18.13 -10.52 2.64
CA VAL A 9 -16.99 -11.45 2.76
C VAL A 9 -17.14 -12.66 1.83
N SER A 10 -18.32 -13.26 1.78
CA SER A 10 -18.58 -14.38 0.87
C SER A 10 -18.51 -13.96 -0.61
N THR A 11 -18.82 -12.73 -0.92
CA THR A 11 -18.71 -12.17 -2.28
C THR A 11 -17.25 -11.94 -2.65
N ILE A 12 -16.43 -11.38 -1.77
CA ILE A 12 -14.99 -11.20 -1.98
C ILE A 12 -14.32 -12.56 -2.20
N LEU A 13 -14.60 -13.55 -1.35
CA LEU A 13 -14.04 -14.90 -1.46
C LEU A 13 -14.55 -15.64 -2.71
N ARG A 14 -15.77 -15.38 -3.16
CA ARG A 14 -16.33 -15.96 -4.39
C ARG A 14 -15.68 -15.33 -5.64
N ASP A 15 -15.51 -14.04 -5.67
CA ASP A 15 -14.87 -13.30 -6.77
C ASP A 15 -13.38 -13.67 -6.90
N TYR A 16 -12.75 -14.12 -5.80
CA TYR A 16 -11.41 -14.70 -5.81
C TYR A 16 -11.32 -15.99 -6.66
N LYS A 17 -12.39 -16.78 -6.75
CA LYS A 17 -12.40 -18.07 -7.51
C LYS A 17 -12.63 -17.89 -9.00
N THR A 18 -12.97 -16.73 -9.49
CA THR A 18 -13.25 -16.52 -10.92
C THR A 18 -11.97 -16.12 -11.67
N PRO A 19 -11.62 -16.80 -12.79
CA PRO A 19 -10.46 -16.46 -13.62
C PRO A 19 -10.47 -15.01 -14.15
N GLN A 20 -11.62 -14.37 -14.12
CA GLN A 20 -11.86 -13.00 -14.59
C GLN A 20 -11.73 -11.93 -13.49
N GLY A 21 -11.61 -12.36 -12.23
CA GLY A 21 -11.56 -11.49 -11.06
C GLY A 21 -10.17 -11.06 -10.63
N LEU A 22 -9.26 -10.80 -11.57
CA LEU A 22 -8.00 -10.11 -11.23
C LEU A 22 -8.33 -8.72 -10.69
N VAL A 23 -8.16 -8.57 -9.38
CA VAL A 23 -8.19 -7.26 -8.75
C VAL A 23 -7.06 -6.45 -9.38
N LYS A 24 -7.41 -5.32 -9.98
CA LYS A 24 -6.41 -4.40 -10.54
C LYS A 24 -5.97 -3.42 -9.47
N TYR A 25 -4.73 -2.95 -9.54
CA TYR A 25 -4.23 -1.92 -8.61
C TYR A 25 -5.11 -0.67 -8.56
N ASP A 26 -5.64 -0.20 -9.70
CA ASP A 26 -6.54 0.95 -9.76
C ASP A 26 -7.76 0.79 -8.84
N LYS A 27 -8.35 -0.42 -8.83
CA LYS A 27 -9.48 -0.73 -7.96
C LYS A 27 -9.08 -0.75 -6.49
N VAL A 28 -7.94 -1.36 -6.18
CA VAL A 28 -7.40 -1.41 -4.81
C VAL A 28 -7.12 -0.01 -4.27
N LEU A 29 -6.55 0.85 -5.10
CA LEU A 29 -6.20 2.21 -4.72
C LEU A 29 -7.42 3.13 -4.54
N SER A 30 -8.54 2.82 -5.19
CA SER A 30 -9.79 3.58 -5.07
C SER A 30 -10.58 3.30 -3.79
N ILE A 31 -10.18 2.30 -2.98
CA ILE A 31 -10.91 1.93 -1.77
C ILE A 31 -10.75 2.99 -0.69
N PRO A 32 -11.85 3.46 -0.07
CA PRO A 32 -11.82 4.44 1.00
C PRO A 32 -11.00 3.97 2.21
N LEU A 33 -10.37 4.89 2.92
CA LEU A 33 -9.60 4.57 4.13
C LEU A 33 -10.45 3.86 5.20
N SER A 34 -11.74 4.20 5.31
CA SER A 34 -12.68 3.61 6.28
C SER A 34 -12.99 2.12 6.03
N GLU A 35 -12.68 1.60 4.84
CA GLU A 35 -12.90 0.22 4.42
C GLU A 35 -11.60 -0.59 4.33
N ARG A 36 -10.49 -0.02 4.79
CA ARG A 36 -9.18 -0.69 4.80
C ARG A 36 -8.99 -1.54 6.04
N ILE A 37 -8.13 -2.53 5.94
CA ILE A 37 -7.87 -3.53 7.01
C ILE A 37 -7.69 -2.88 8.38
N PRO A 38 -6.84 -1.84 8.58
CA PRO A 38 -6.66 -1.25 9.91
C PRO A 38 -7.93 -0.67 10.51
N GLU A 39 -8.74 -0.01 9.69
CA GLU A 39 -9.99 0.61 10.17
C GLU A 39 -11.09 -0.43 10.41
N LEU A 40 -11.12 -1.50 9.60
CA LEU A 40 -12.02 -2.63 9.82
C LEU A 40 -11.63 -3.42 11.07
N ALA A 41 -10.32 -3.65 11.30
CA ALA A 41 -9.82 -4.34 12.49
C ALA A 41 -10.08 -3.57 13.78
N LYS A 42 -10.07 -2.24 13.77
CA LYS A 42 -10.49 -1.42 14.93
C LYS A 42 -11.96 -1.63 15.29
N LYS A 43 -12.81 -1.92 14.32
CA LYS A 43 -14.26 -2.14 14.54
C LYS A 43 -14.57 -3.54 15.02
N ASP A 44 -13.93 -4.55 14.42
CA ASP A 44 -14.16 -5.97 14.74
C ASP A 44 -12.92 -6.81 14.40
N PHE A 45 -11.94 -6.79 15.30
CA PHE A 45 -10.66 -7.49 15.13
C PHE A 45 -10.84 -8.99 14.88
N ALA A 46 -11.66 -9.65 15.72
CA ALA A 46 -11.85 -11.10 15.64
C ALA A 46 -12.45 -11.54 14.30
N ASN A 47 -13.39 -10.77 13.76
CA ASN A 47 -13.99 -11.03 12.47
C ASN A 47 -12.97 -10.87 11.35
N ILE A 48 -12.16 -9.81 11.36
CA ILE A 48 -11.13 -9.56 10.34
C ILE A 48 -10.04 -10.63 10.38
N VAL A 49 -9.57 -11.04 11.57
CA VAL A 49 -8.66 -12.18 11.72
C VAL A 49 -9.26 -13.45 11.10
N GLY A 50 -10.54 -13.75 11.39
CA GLY A 50 -11.23 -14.91 10.83
C GLY A 50 -11.31 -14.88 9.30
N ILE A 51 -11.58 -13.72 8.72
CA ILE A 51 -11.65 -13.53 7.25
C ILE A 51 -10.27 -13.75 6.61
N ILE A 52 -9.24 -13.12 7.18
CA ILE A 52 -7.86 -13.26 6.66
C ILE A 52 -7.38 -14.69 6.80
N THR A 53 -7.63 -15.35 7.94
CA THR A 53 -7.29 -16.76 8.15
C THR A 53 -7.95 -17.66 7.10
N ALA A 54 -9.23 -17.43 6.80
CA ALA A 54 -9.94 -18.19 5.77
C ALA A 54 -9.35 -17.96 4.37
N ALA A 55 -8.99 -16.71 4.03
CA ALA A 55 -8.36 -16.38 2.77
C ALA A 55 -6.98 -17.02 2.61
N LEU A 56 -6.15 -16.99 3.67
CA LEU A 56 -4.85 -17.65 3.71
C LEU A 56 -4.97 -19.17 3.54
N THR A 57 -5.89 -19.79 4.26
CA THR A 57 -6.14 -21.24 4.15
C THR A 57 -6.50 -21.65 2.73
N LEU A 58 -7.44 -20.92 2.10
CA LEU A 58 -7.82 -21.19 0.71
C LEU A 58 -6.66 -21.00 -0.28
N ALA A 59 -5.83 -20.00 -0.06
CA ALA A 59 -4.65 -19.76 -0.90
C ALA A 59 -3.63 -20.90 -0.75
N PHE A 60 -3.35 -21.34 0.46
CA PHE A 60 -2.41 -22.43 0.73
C PHE A 60 -2.92 -23.78 0.20
N GLU A 61 -4.21 -24.06 0.28
CA GLU A 61 -4.83 -25.24 -0.36
C GLU A 61 -4.62 -25.23 -1.88
N GLY A 62 -4.66 -24.04 -2.50
CA GLY A 62 -4.43 -23.87 -3.94
C GLY A 62 -2.97 -24.03 -4.39
N MET A 63 -2.01 -23.99 -3.46
CA MET A 63 -0.58 -23.98 -3.78
C MET A 63 0.08 -25.38 -3.87
N ASN A 64 -0.64 -26.45 -3.58
CA ASN A 64 -0.08 -27.83 -3.59
C ASN A 64 1.22 -27.98 -2.77
N LEU A 65 1.24 -27.43 -1.57
CA LEU A 65 2.42 -27.45 -0.71
C LEU A 65 2.66 -28.85 -0.10
N ASN A 66 3.89 -29.32 -0.12
CA ASN A 66 4.27 -30.55 0.58
C ASN A 66 4.11 -30.39 2.11
N ARG A 67 4.40 -29.19 2.62
CA ARG A 67 4.26 -28.84 4.01
C ARG A 67 3.62 -27.44 4.13
N GLY A 68 2.35 -27.41 4.48
CA GLY A 68 1.59 -26.20 4.78
C GLY A 68 1.75 -25.77 6.23
N MET A 69 1.24 -24.58 6.57
CA MET A 69 1.09 -24.10 7.93
C MET A 69 -0.04 -24.85 8.65
N ASN A 70 0.12 -25.08 9.95
CA ASN A 70 -0.96 -25.57 10.78
C ASN A 70 -1.97 -24.44 11.09
N PRO A 71 -3.18 -24.73 11.58
CA PRO A 71 -4.21 -23.71 11.85
C PRO A 71 -3.76 -22.59 12.80
N ILE A 72 -2.94 -22.91 13.80
CA ILE A 72 -2.41 -21.92 14.75
C ILE A 72 -1.46 -20.98 14.04
N GLN A 73 -0.52 -21.51 13.26
CA GLN A 73 0.41 -20.68 12.48
C GLN A 73 -0.32 -19.80 11.45
N THR A 74 -1.42 -20.30 10.87
CA THR A 74 -2.21 -19.49 9.93
C THR A 74 -2.94 -18.36 10.65
N LEU A 75 -3.37 -18.58 11.89
CA LEU A 75 -3.97 -17.55 12.74
C LEU A 75 -2.92 -16.49 13.12
N ASP A 76 -1.76 -16.91 13.61
CA ASP A 76 -0.64 -16.01 13.95
C ASP A 76 -0.22 -15.18 12.72
N LEU A 77 -0.20 -15.79 11.55
CA LEU A 77 0.07 -15.09 10.31
C LEU A 77 -1.01 -14.06 9.97
N ALA A 78 -2.29 -14.37 10.19
CA ALA A 78 -3.37 -13.42 9.95
C ALA A 78 -3.25 -12.17 10.83
N GLU A 79 -2.87 -12.32 12.08
CA GLU A 79 -2.58 -11.19 12.98
C GLU A 79 -1.37 -10.37 12.49
N ALA A 80 -0.27 -11.04 12.10
CA ALA A 80 0.90 -10.36 11.55
C ALA A 80 0.59 -9.58 10.26
N VAL A 81 -0.30 -10.12 9.41
CA VAL A 81 -0.78 -9.42 8.20
C VAL A 81 -1.58 -8.16 8.57
N ILE A 82 -2.42 -8.19 9.61
CA ILE A 82 -3.18 -7.03 10.07
C ILE A 82 -2.24 -5.94 10.58
N ASP A 83 -1.24 -6.30 11.38
CA ASP A 83 -0.25 -5.36 11.91
C ASP A 83 0.53 -4.69 10.76
N THR A 84 1.04 -5.48 9.83
CA THR A 84 1.76 -4.98 8.65
C THR A 84 0.86 -4.13 7.74
N ALA A 85 -0.40 -4.51 7.58
CA ALA A 85 -1.38 -3.75 6.81
C ALA A 85 -1.64 -2.36 7.39
N GLY A 86 -1.42 -2.18 8.70
CA GLY A 86 -1.52 -0.89 9.39
C GLY A 86 -0.49 0.13 8.93
N GLU A 87 0.70 -0.30 8.55
CA GLU A 87 1.79 0.59 8.11
C GLU A 87 1.47 1.30 6.79
N ASP A 88 0.88 0.57 5.83
CA ASP A 88 0.60 1.08 4.47
C ASP A 88 -0.89 1.30 4.19
N ASN A 89 -1.74 1.15 5.20
CA ASN A 89 -3.19 1.22 5.06
C ASN A 89 -3.70 0.30 3.94
N LEU A 90 -3.33 -0.99 3.98
CA LEU A 90 -3.75 -1.96 2.99
C LEU A 90 -5.24 -2.25 3.08
N ALA A 91 -5.88 -2.49 1.93
CA ALA A 91 -7.26 -2.95 1.83
C ALA A 91 -7.32 -4.49 1.79
N MET A 92 -8.51 -5.07 1.97
CA MET A 92 -8.70 -6.51 1.83
C MET A 92 -8.40 -6.97 0.40
N GLU A 93 -8.68 -6.13 -0.58
CA GLU A 93 -8.37 -6.35 -1.99
C GLU A 93 -6.87 -6.37 -2.27
N ASP A 94 -6.06 -5.62 -1.50
CA ASP A 94 -4.59 -5.73 -1.54
C ASP A 94 -4.15 -7.15 -1.18
N LEU A 95 -4.68 -7.68 -0.08
CA LEU A 95 -4.39 -9.05 0.34
C LEU A 95 -4.83 -10.07 -0.71
N MET A 96 -6.02 -9.90 -1.30
CA MET A 96 -6.50 -10.80 -2.35
C MET A 96 -5.61 -10.76 -3.60
N LEU A 97 -5.20 -9.58 -4.04
CA LEU A 97 -4.29 -9.42 -5.17
C LEU A 97 -2.93 -10.08 -4.88
N PHE A 98 -2.39 -9.86 -3.68
CA PHE A 98 -1.16 -10.50 -3.23
C PHE A 98 -1.27 -12.02 -3.25
N LEU A 99 -2.34 -12.59 -2.66
CA LEU A 99 -2.55 -14.04 -2.62
C LEU A 99 -2.70 -14.64 -4.02
N GLN A 100 -3.37 -13.95 -4.94
CA GLN A 100 -3.45 -14.38 -6.35
C GLN A 100 -2.06 -14.46 -7.00
N LYS A 101 -1.22 -13.46 -6.79
CA LYS A 101 0.15 -13.43 -7.30
C LYS A 101 1.01 -14.52 -6.65
N LEU A 102 0.86 -14.71 -5.34
CA LEU A 102 1.55 -15.73 -4.57
C LEU A 102 1.25 -17.14 -5.11
N VAL A 103 -0.03 -17.46 -5.29
CA VAL A 103 -0.47 -18.76 -5.83
C VAL A 103 0.04 -19.00 -7.25
N ARG A 104 0.22 -17.95 -8.05
CA ARG A 104 0.82 -18.01 -9.39
C ARG A 104 2.34 -18.15 -9.39
N GLY A 105 2.98 -18.03 -8.22
CA GLY A 105 4.43 -18.13 -8.10
C GLY A 105 5.18 -16.86 -8.52
N GLU A 106 4.52 -15.69 -8.61
CA GLU A 106 5.16 -14.43 -9.00
C GLU A 106 6.27 -14.00 -8.02
N TYR A 107 6.20 -14.46 -6.76
CA TYR A 107 7.21 -14.20 -5.73
C TYR A 107 8.23 -15.32 -5.55
N GLY A 108 8.24 -16.27 -6.46
CA GLY A 108 9.12 -17.43 -6.48
C GLY A 108 8.39 -18.75 -6.20
N ALA A 109 9.07 -19.84 -6.52
CA ALA A 109 8.52 -21.18 -6.33
C ALA A 109 8.53 -21.57 -4.85
N MET A 110 7.36 -21.86 -4.28
CA MET A 110 7.19 -22.23 -2.87
C MET A 110 6.67 -23.66 -2.71
N TYR A 111 7.17 -24.59 -3.56
CA TYR A 111 6.65 -25.96 -3.64
C TYR A 111 6.92 -26.82 -2.39
N GLU A 112 8.00 -26.56 -1.65
CA GLU A 112 8.41 -27.42 -0.55
C GLU A 112 7.66 -27.13 0.75
N SER A 113 7.65 -25.86 1.16
CA SER A 113 7.02 -25.44 2.41
C SER A 113 6.67 -23.97 2.40
N MET A 114 5.57 -23.63 3.06
CA MET A 114 5.22 -22.27 3.43
C MET A 114 5.36 -22.11 4.94
N ASP A 115 6.08 -21.08 5.35
CA ASP A 115 6.20 -20.62 6.73
C ASP A 115 6.00 -19.10 6.82
N ILE A 116 5.81 -18.59 8.03
CA ILE A 116 5.55 -17.16 8.26
C ILE A 116 6.67 -16.28 7.66
N PRO A 117 7.97 -16.53 7.88
CA PRO A 117 9.03 -15.72 7.30
C PRO A 117 9.02 -15.67 5.76
N LYS A 118 8.79 -16.80 5.09
CA LYS A 118 8.70 -16.85 3.63
C LYS A 118 7.50 -16.05 3.10
N PHE A 119 6.35 -16.21 3.77
CA PHE A 119 5.16 -15.45 3.42
C PHE A 119 5.41 -13.94 3.58
N MET A 120 5.93 -13.50 4.73
CA MET A 120 6.20 -12.11 4.99
C MET A 120 7.23 -11.51 4.03
N THR A 121 8.25 -12.27 3.64
CA THR A 121 9.20 -11.84 2.61
C THR A 121 8.53 -11.63 1.25
N ALA A 122 7.59 -12.49 0.86
CA ALA A 122 6.82 -12.31 -0.36
C ALA A 122 5.84 -11.13 -0.24
N PHE A 123 5.26 -10.94 0.94
CA PHE A 123 4.33 -9.83 1.23
C PHE A 123 5.03 -8.47 1.16
N GLU A 124 6.28 -8.37 1.65
CA GLU A 124 7.10 -7.17 1.52
C GLU A 124 7.35 -6.80 0.04
N LYS A 125 7.66 -7.78 -0.81
CA LYS A 125 7.81 -7.53 -2.26
C LYS A 125 6.53 -6.99 -2.88
N TYR A 126 5.37 -7.50 -2.46
CA TYR A 126 4.09 -6.97 -2.91
C TYR A 126 3.89 -5.51 -2.47
N ARG A 127 4.22 -5.18 -1.22
CA ARG A 127 4.13 -3.81 -0.68
C ARG A 127 4.99 -2.83 -1.48
N GLU A 128 6.20 -3.24 -1.83
CA GLU A 128 7.10 -2.44 -2.67
C GLU A 128 6.54 -2.25 -4.09
N GLU A 129 6.05 -3.32 -4.73
CA GLU A 129 5.38 -3.23 -6.03
C GLU A 129 4.18 -2.28 -5.98
N ARG A 130 3.36 -2.39 -4.93
CA ARG A 130 2.19 -1.54 -4.72
C ARG A 130 2.60 -0.07 -4.61
N TRP A 131 3.66 0.21 -3.85
CA TRP A 131 4.19 1.56 -3.71
C TRP A 131 4.68 2.14 -5.05
N GLN A 132 5.36 1.35 -5.86
CA GLN A 132 5.79 1.73 -7.21
C GLN A 132 4.59 2.02 -8.11
N GLN A 133 3.55 1.18 -8.09
CA GLN A 133 2.33 1.42 -8.86
C GLN A 133 1.60 2.70 -8.43
N LEU A 134 1.55 2.99 -7.13
CA LEU A 134 1.01 4.24 -6.60
C LEU A 134 1.73 5.46 -7.15
N ASN A 135 3.05 5.42 -7.18
CA ASN A 135 3.86 6.52 -7.71
C ASN A 135 3.66 6.69 -9.21
N ASN A 136 3.65 5.60 -9.98
CA ASN A 136 3.38 5.66 -11.42
C ASN A 136 2.02 6.29 -11.73
N ILE A 137 0.96 5.91 -11.01
CA ILE A 137 -0.38 6.48 -11.19
C ILE A 137 -0.39 7.97 -10.85
N ARG A 138 0.29 8.39 -9.79
CA ARG A 138 0.42 9.80 -9.40
C ARG A 138 1.17 10.61 -10.47
N ASP A 139 2.24 10.05 -11.01
CA ASP A 139 3.05 10.70 -12.05
C ASP A 139 2.28 10.84 -13.36
N GLU A 140 1.52 9.81 -13.73
CA GLU A 140 0.62 9.84 -14.89
C GLU A 140 -0.47 10.91 -14.72
N GLN A 141 -1.11 10.98 -13.55
CA GLN A 141 -2.11 12.00 -13.25
C GLN A 141 -1.51 13.41 -13.27
N ALA A 142 -0.32 13.59 -12.68
CA ALA A 142 0.38 14.87 -12.69
C ALA A 142 0.76 15.30 -14.11
N THR A 143 1.12 14.35 -14.97
CA THR A 143 1.44 14.61 -16.38
C THR A 143 0.19 14.97 -17.19
N GLN A 144 -0.93 14.27 -16.96
CA GLN A 144 -2.21 14.59 -17.61
C GLN A 144 -2.70 15.98 -17.22
N HIS A 145 -2.58 16.37 -15.94
CA HIS A 145 -2.92 17.73 -15.50
C HIS A 145 -2.04 18.80 -16.16
N LYS A 146 -0.77 18.53 -16.43
CA LYS A 146 0.12 19.44 -17.16
C LYS A 146 -0.24 19.57 -18.64
N VAL A 147 -0.68 18.47 -19.25
CA VAL A 147 -1.09 18.46 -20.68
C VAL A 147 -2.48 19.09 -20.88
N MET A 148 -3.39 18.98 -19.88
CA MET A 148 -4.69 19.65 -19.91
C MET A 148 -4.66 21.09 -19.44
N GLY A 149 -3.54 21.58 -18.92
CA GLY A 149 -3.29 23.00 -18.62
C GLY A 149 -3.22 23.81 -19.91
N ASP A 150 -4.30 24.48 -20.22
CA ASP A 150 -4.61 25.51 -21.20
C ASP A 150 -3.57 25.73 -22.32
N PRO A 151 -3.82 25.26 -23.55
CA PRO A 151 -2.97 25.59 -24.71
C PRO A 151 -3.03 27.08 -25.12
N GLY A 152 -3.73 27.93 -24.38
CA GLY A 152 -3.92 29.36 -24.66
C GLY A 152 -3.09 30.32 -23.78
N ARG A 153 -2.37 29.81 -22.77
CA ARG A 153 -1.59 30.71 -21.90
C ARG A 153 -0.17 30.97 -22.42
N THR A 154 -0.06 31.47 -23.64
CA THR A 154 1.09 32.28 -24.11
C THR A 154 0.86 33.73 -23.69
N GLY A 155 0.69 33.98 -22.41
CA GLY A 155 0.57 35.31 -21.83
C GLY A 155 1.72 35.54 -20.86
N GLU A 156 2.14 36.79 -20.75
CA GLU A 156 3.13 37.27 -19.79
C GLU A 156 2.89 36.71 -18.38
N PRO A 157 3.95 36.50 -17.59
CA PRO A 157 3.80 35.91 -16.27
C PRO A 157 2.84 36.75 -15.45
N ASP A 158 1.72 36.16 -15.07
CA ASP A 158 0.68 36.75 -14.23
C ASP A 158 1.33 37.24 -12.94
N GLU A 159 0.92 38.42 -12.42
CA GLU A 159 1.43 39.02 -11.17
C GLU A 159 1.50 38.00 -10.03
N LEU A 160 0.57 37.02 -10.03
CA LEU A 160 0.55 35.93 -9.10
C LEU A 160 1.74 34.95 -9.27
N SER A 161 2.14 34.67 -10.51
CA SER A 161 3.30 33.83 -10.84
C SER A 161 4.61 34.49 -10.44
N GLU A 162 4.73 35.83 -10.66
CA GLU A 162 5.87 36.59 -10.18
C GLU A 162 5.92 36.65 -8.64
N HIS A 163 4.78 36.77 -7.99
CA HIS A 163 4.71 36.76 -6.53
C HIS A 163 5.15 35.41 -5.94
N PHE A 164 4.71 34.31 -6.52
CA PHE A 164 5.16 32.97 -6.11
C PHE A 164 6.64 32.72 -6.40
N SER A 165 7.16 33.23 -7.50
CA SER A 165 8.59 33.13 -7.82
C SER A 165 9.43 33.92 -6.80
N LYS A 166 9.06 35.14 -6.48
CA LYS A 166 9.71 35.98 -5.44
C LYS A 166 9.64 35.32 -4.06
N MET A 167 8.53 34.70 -3.72
CA MET A 167 8.36 33.96 -2.47
C MET A 167 9.24 32.70 -2.40
N ALA A 168 9.35 31.94 -3.50
CA ALA A 168 10.23 30.80 -3.60
C ALA A 168 11.71 31.19 -3.46
N ASP A 169 12.13 32.29 -4.10
CA ASP A 169 13.48 32.82 -3.98
C ASP A 169 13.79 33.29 -2.55
N SER A 170 12.83 33.95 -1.90
CA SER A 170 12.95 34.38 -0.51
C SER A 170 13.11 33.18 0.45
N MET A 171 12.29 32.11 0.27
CA MET A 171 12.41 30.89 1.04
C MET A 171 13.76 30.17 0.80
N SER A 172 14.25 30.20 -0.43
CA SER A 172 15.55 29.61 -0.77
C SER A 172 16.72 30.34 -0.09
N ARG A 173 16.68 31.67 -0.06
CA ARG A 173 17.67 32.50 0.66
C ARG A 173 17.63 32.24 2.16
N MET A 174 16.45 32.27 2.76
CA MET A 174 16.28 31.98 4.19
C MET A 174 16.77 30.59 4.58
N ASN A 175 16.57 29.60 3.72
CA ASN A 175 17.05 28.23 3.94
C ASN A 175 18.57 28.12 3.83
N SER A 176 19.20 28.92 2.96
CA SER A 176 20.67 29.01 2.84
C SER A 176 21.31 29.70 4.05
N GLU A 177 20.69 30.74 4.57
CA GLU A 177 21.12 31.45 5.77
C GLU A 177 21.01 30.58 7.02
N LEU A 178 19.91 29.84 7.18
CA LEU A 178 19.73 28.87 8.25
C LEU A 178 20.79 27.77 8.22
N LYS A 179 21.16 27.30 7.03
CA LYS A 179 22.22 26.30 6.88
C LYS A 179 23.61 26.87 7.23
N ALA A 180 23.90 28.14 6.89
CA ALA A 180 25.13 28.81 7.25
C ALA A 180 25.25 29.01 8.76
N THR A 181 24.20 29.53 9.40
CA THR A 181 24.15 29.73 10.86
C THR A 181 24.28 28.42 11.62
N ARG A 182 23.70 27.35 11.09
CA ARG A 182 23.81 26.01 11.70
C ARG A 182 25.24 25.45 11.60
N LYS A 183 25.97 25.74 10.52
CA LYS A 183 27.38 25.36 10.39
C LYS A 183 28.27 26.16 11.36
N GLU A 184 28.08 27.45 11.48
CA GLU A 184 28.81 28.29 12.44
C GLU A 184 28.59 27.84 13.89
N ASN A 185 27.35 27.52 14.26
CA ASN A 185 27.05 27.02 15.60
C ASN A 185 27.67 25.64 15.88
N ILE A 186 27.85 24.81 14.86
CA ILE A 186 28.54 23.51 15.01
C ILE A 186 30.05 23.70 15.17
N GLU A 187 30.65 24.66 14.44
CA GLU A 187 32.07 24.96 14.56
C GLU A 187 32.41 25.62 15.92
N LEU A 188 31.58 26.54 16.40
CA LEU A 188 31.72 27.15 17.73
C LEU A 188 31.66 26.12 18.86
N LYS A 189 30.82 25.10 18.73
CA LYS A 189 30.72 24.00 19.72
C LYS A 189 31.89 23.01 19.69
N LYS A 190 32.70 22.98 18.62
CA LYS A 190 33.91 22.12 18.54
C LYS A 190 35.14 22.77 19.11
N ASN A 191 35.11 24.09 19.33
CA ASN A 191 36.25 24.88 19.83
C ASN A 191 36.12 25.24 21.31
N ILE A 192 35.19 24.63 22.04
CA ILE A 192 35.00 24.66 23.48
C ILE A 192 35.30 23.29 24.05
#